data_3b9a6f2955ddf8f9265ab639bed9f46c
#
_entry.id   3b9a6f2955ddf8f9265ab639bed9f46c
#
_cell.length_a   1.000
_cell.length_b   1.000
_cell.length_c   1.000
_cell.angle_alpha   90.00
_cell.angle_beta   90.00
_cell.angle_gamma   90.00
#
_symmetry.space_group_name_H-M   'P 1'
#
loop_
_entity.id
_entity.type
_entity.pdbx_description
1 polymer ?
#
loop_
_entity_poly.entity_id
_entity_poly.type
_entity_poly.pdbx_seq_one_letter_code
_entity_poly.pdbx_strand_id
1 'polypeptide(L)'
;GSEMCIRDSNYTLILVDVPMIEERNDKDWYGTIPLGIIVTKKMIFTVCLEDTQVLTRFMEGRVRNFFTYMKTRFILQILYRNATMYLHYLRIIDKKSEQVEEKLHMSTRNQELMELLELEKSLVYFTTSLRSNEVVLEKLLKVESIKQYPEDTDLLEDVIIENKQAIEMANIYSGILSSMMGTLSLIHI
;
A
#
# COMPACT_ATOMS: atom_id res chain seq x y z
N GLY A 1 11.75 0.65 18.22
CA GLY A 1 11.44 1.02 16.83
C GLY A 1 11.93 -0.07 15.90
N SER A 2 11.02 -0.67 15.13
CA SER A 2 11.39 -1.66 14.12
C SER A 2 12.23 -0.99 13.05
N GLU A 3 13.48 -1.40 12.90
CA GLU A 3 14.34 -0.94 11.81
C GLU A 3 13.84 -1.57 10.50
N MET A 4 13.12 -0.80 9.69
CA MET A 4 12.52 -1.25 8.43
C MET A 4 13.52 -1.35 7.28
N CYS A 5 14.76 -0.93 7.49
CA CYS A 5 15.87 -1.08 6.56
C CYS A 5 17.13 -1.35 7.36
N ILE A 6 17.63 -2.58 7.30
CA ILE A 6 18.87 -3.02 7.98
C ILE A 6 19.91 -3.27 6.91
N ARG A 7 21.08 -2.61 7.06
CA ARG A 7 22.23 -2.83 6.20
C ARG A 7 23.38 -3.42 7.01
N ASP A 8 23.76 -4.64 6.68
CA ASP A 8 24.97 -5.29 7.18
C ASP A 8 26.00 -5.41 6.04
N SER A 9 27.24 -5.78 6.36
CA SER A 9 28.33 -5.96 5.39
C SER A 9 28.00 -6.93 4.25
N ASN A 10 27.11 -7.89 4.46
CA ASN A 10 26.79 -8.96 3.53
C ASN A 10 25.41 -8.88 2.88
N TYR A 11 24.45 -8.19 3.47
CA TYR A 11 23.09 -8.08 2.94
C TYR A 11 22.42 -6.77 3.35
N THR A 12 21.38 -6.41 2.61
CA THR A 12 20.44 -5.33 2.96
C THR A 12 19.05 -5.93 3.05
N LEU A 13 18.36 -5.69 4.15
CA LEU A 13 16.95 -6.03 4.33
C LEU A 13 16.12 -4.75 4.19
N ILE A 14 15.14 -4.77 3.28
CA ILE A 14 14.13 -3.74 3.12
C ILE A 14 12.80 -4.38 3.50
N LEU A 15 12.09 -3.79 4.46
CA LEU A 15 10.79 -4.25 4.91
C LEU A 15 9.76 -3.17 4.60
N VAL A 16 8.75 -3.53 3.83
CA VAL A 16 7.62 -2.66 3.47
C VAL A 16 6.32 -3.40 3.68
N ASP A 17 5.24 -2.67 3.92
CA ASP A 17 3.90 -3.23 3.95
C ASP A 17 3.28 -3.16 2.55
N VAL A 18 2.62 -4.24 2.14
CA VAL A 18 1.89 -4.33 0.88
C VAL A 18 0.39 -4.50 1.14
N PRO A 19 -0.46 -3.92 0.31
CA PRO A 19 -1.90 -4.06 0.47
C PRO A 19 -2.34 -5.46 0.07
N MET A 20 -3.34 -5.98 0.79
CA MET A 20 -3.97 -7.25 0.53
C MET A 20 -5.49 -7.13 0.58
N ILE A 21 -6.18 -8.08 -0.08
CA ILE A 21 -7.61 -8.29 0.05
C ILE A 21 -7.82 -9.67 0.67
N GLU A 22 -8.63 -9.73 1.69
CA GLU A 22 -9.08 -10.97 2.32
C GLU A 22 -10.61 -11.03 2.21
N GLU A 23 -11.13 -12.17 1.78
CA GLU A 23 -12.57 -12.40 1.80
C GLU A 23 -13.01 -12.86 3.19
N ARG A 24 -13.89 -12.08 3.83
CA ARG A 24 -14.47 -12.39 5.13
C ARG A 24 -15.99 -12.30 5.05
N ASN A 25 -16.70 -13.38 5.33
CA ASN A 25 -18.16 -13.43 5.30
C ASN A 25 -18.76 -12.89 3.99
N ASP A 26 -18.26 -13.37 2.86
CA ASP A 26 -18.66 -12.96 1.50
C ASP A 26 -18.43 -11.46 1.19
N LYS A 27 -17.53 -10.80 1.94
CA LYS A 27 -17.13 -9.41 1.73
C LYS A 27 -15.62 -9.27 1.66
N ASP A 28 -15.16 -8.38 0.79
CA ASP A 28 -13.75 -8.00 0.72
C ASP A 28 -13.37 -7.12 1.91
N TRP A 29 -12.35 -7.53 2.63
CA TRP A 29 -11.69 -6.75 3.64
C TRP A 29 -10.29 -6.35 3.14
N TYR A 30 -9.94 -5.09 3.32
CA TYR A 30 -8.67 -4.55 2.86
C TYR A 30 -7.73 -4.37 4.04
N GLY A 31 -6.60 -5.06 3.98
CA GLY A 31 -5.57 -5.03 5.00
C GLY A 31 -4.18 -4.85 4.41
N THR A 32 -3.17 -5.05 5.23
CA THR A 32 -1.77 -4.97 4.85
C THR A 32 -0.98 -6.11 5.45
N ILE A 33 0.02 -6.61 4.71
CA ILE A 33 0.96 -7.63 5.16
C ILE A 33 2.39 -7.18 4.87
N PRO A 34 3.38 -7.61 5.68
CA PRO A 34 4.78 -7.26 5.44
C PRO A 34 5.35 -8.03 4.25
N LEU A 35 6.13 -7.32 3.43
CA LEU A 35 6.98 -7.86 2.38
C LEU A 35 8.44 -7.56 2.72
N GLY A 36 9.24 -8.60 2.91
CA GLY A 36 10.68 -8.52 3.06
C GLY A 36 11.40 -8.64 1.72
N ILE A 37 12.33 -7.72 1.43
CA ILE A 37 13.23 -7.77 0.27
C ILE A 37 14.66 -7.87 0.80
N ILE A 38 15.29 -9.03 0.62
CA ILE A 38 16.65 -9.29 1.06
C ILE A 38 17.57 -9.21 -0.14
N VAL A 39 18.49 -8.28 -0.10
CA VAL A 39 19.45 -8.01 -1.19
C VAL A 39 20.85 -8.46 -0.76
N THR A 40 21.41 -9.39 -1.49
CA THR A 40 22.81 -9.82 -1.33
C THR A 40 23.67 -9.39 -2.51
N LYS A 41 24.98 -9.66 -2.45
CA LYS A 41 25.87 -9.38 -3.59
C LYS A 41 25.45 -10.09 -4.87
N LYS A 42 24.85 -11.29 -4.77
CA LYS A 42 24.52 -12.14 -5.94
C LYS A 42 23.04 -12.25 -6.22
N MET A 43 22.16 -12.18 -5.21
CA MET A 43 20.76 -12.53 -5.31
C MET A 43 19.86 -11.53 -4.61
N ILE A 44 18.58 -11.51 -5.00
CA ILE A 44 17.49 -10.86 -4.27
C ILE A 44 16.49 -11.95 -3.89
N PHE A 45 16.04 -11.90 -2.63
CA PHE A 45 14.96 -12.73 -2.12
C PHE A 45 13.80 -11.84 -1.73
N THR A 46 12.60 -12.24 -2.09
CA THR A 46 11.36 -11.64 -1.60
C THR A 46 10.65 -12.65 -0.70
N VAL A 47 10.21 -12.20 0.47
CA VAL A 47 9.54 -13.01 1.47
C VAL A 47 8.24 -12.33 1.86
N CYS A 48 7.13 -13.02 1.67
CA CYS A 48 5.79 -12.58 2.05
C CYS A 48 5.04 -13.75 2.69
N LEU A 49 4.12 -13.46 3.61
CA LEU A 49 3.34 -14.51 4.29
C LEU A 49 2.28 -15.11 3.38
N GLU A 50 1.79 -14.34 2.41
CA GLU A 50 0.76 -14.72 1.47
C GLU A 50 1.12 -14.25 0.06
N ASP A 51 0.45 -14.79 -0.95
CA ASP A 51 0.58 -14.32 -2.31
C ASP A 51 0.13 -12.87 -2.43
N THR A 52 0.97 -12.04 -3.03
CA THR A 52 0.66 -10.62 -3.24
C THR A 52 0.68 -10.27 -4.71
N GLN A 53 -0.32 -9.53 -5.14
CA GLN A 53 -0.41 -8.99 -6.50
C GLN A 53 0.74 -8.04 -6.86
N VAL A 54 1.45 -7.51 -5.86
CA VAL A 54 2.67 -6.73 -6.06
C VAL A 54 3.74 -7.58 -6.74
N LEU A 55 3.91 -8.84 -6.33
CA LEU A 55 4.92 -9.76 -6.88
C LEU A 55 4.42 -10.61 -8.05
N THR A 56 3.14 -10.95 -8.09
CA THR A 56 2.57 -11.87 -9.09
C THR A 56 2.89 -11.45 -10.52
N ARG A 57 2.81 -10.16 -10.85
CA ARG A 57 3.12 -9.68 -12.20
C ARG A 57 4.58 -9.87 -12.61
N PHE A 58 5.51 -9.86 -11.66
CA PHE A 58 6.92 -10.15 -11.93
C PHE A 58 7.11 -11.65 -12.22
N MET A 59 6.45 -12.52 -11.46
CA MET A 59 6.49 -13.96 -11.66
C MET A 59 5.86 -14.38 -13.00
N GLU A 60 4.81 -13.68 -13.43
CA GLU A 60 4.12 -13.90 -14.71
C GLU A 60 4.82 -13.26 -15.92
N GLY A 61 5.94 -12.56 -15.72
CA GLY A 61 6.64 -11.87 -16.80
C GLY A 61 5.90 -10.67 -17.40
N ARG A 62 4.94 -10.10 -16.69
CA ARG A 62 4.08 -8.99 -17.18
C ARG A 62 4.63 -7.60 -16.87
N VAL A 63 5.85 -7.50 -16.35
CA VAL A 63 6.50 -6.23 -16.05
C VAL A 63 7.46 -5.87 -17.18
N ARG A 64 7.25 -4.71 -17.80
CA ARG A 64 8.12 -4.21 -18.88
C ARG A 64 9.45 -3.75 -18.30
N ASN A 65 10.53 -3.94 -19.10
CA ASN A 65 11.91 -3.54 -18.72
C ASN A 65 12.36 -4.13 -17.38
N PHE A 66 11.88 -5.33 -17.06
CA PHE A 66 12.28 -6.08 -15.89
C PHE A 66 13.46 -6.99 -16.21
N PHE A 67 14.56 -6.78 -15.49
CA PHE A 67 15.77 -7.58 -15.61
C PHE A 67 16.31 -7.90 -14.22
N THR A 68 16.45 -9.17 -13.90
CA THR A 68 16.87 -9.65 -12.57
C THR A 68 18.32 -9.23 -12.20
N TYR A 69 19.17 -8.94 -13.18
CA TYR A 69 20.52 -8.43 -12.94
C TYR A 69 20.55 -6.95 -12.55
N MET A 70 19.52 -6.16 -12.87
CA MET A 70 19.36 -4.75 -12.48
C MET A 70 18.69 -4.68 -11.11
N LYS A 71 19.41 -5.03 -10.06
CA LYS A 71 18.85 -5.22 -8.71
C LYS A 71 18.17 -3.97 -8.15
N THR A 72 18.81 -2.81 -8.27
CA THR A 72 18.25 -1.55 -7.81
C THR A 72 16.93 -1.26 -8.51
N ARG A 73 16.92 -1.35 -9.82
CA ARG A 73 15.71 -1.15 -10.61
C ARG A 73 14.60 -2.13 -10.25
N PHE A 74 14.93 -3.39 -10.03
CA PHE A 74 13.96 -4.39 -9.60
C PHE A 74 13.30 -4.02 -8.27
N ILE A 75 14.09 -3.62 -7.27
CA ILE A 75 13.57 -3.17 -5.98
C ILE A 75 12.65 -1.98 -6.16
N LEU A 76 13.06 -0.97 -6.93
CA LEU A 76 12.28 0.23 -7.17
C LEU A 76 10.97 -0.07 -7.94
N GLN A 77 11.00 -1.01 -8.88
CA GLN A 77 9.79 -1.47 -9.57
C GLN A 77 8.81 -2.18 -8.63
N ILE A 78 9.31 -2.98 -7.68
CA ILE A 78 8.46 -3.57 -6.62
C ILE A 78 7.80 -2.46 -5.79
N LEU A 79 8.58 -1.48 -5.33
CA LEU A 79 8.09 -0.38 -4.51
C LEU A 79 7.11 0.52 -5.26
N TYR A 80 7.37 0.79 -6.54
CA TYR A 80 6.44 1.50 -7.42
C TYR A 80 5.12 0.76 -7.57
N ARG A 81 5.20 -0.56 -7.83
CA ARG A 81 4.03 -1.40 -7.93
C ARG A 81 3.24 -1.42 -6.62
N ASN A 82 3.93 -1.45 -5.49
CA ASN A 82 3.31 -1.39 -4.17
C ASN A 82 2.50 -0.10 -4.00
N ALA A 83 3.10 1.06 -4.24
CA ALA A 83 2.42 2.36 -4.12
C ALA A 83 1.19 2.45 -5.06
N THR A 84 1.33 2.01 -6.31
CA THR A 84 0.21 2.02 -7.27
C THR A 84 -0.90 1.04 -6.90
N MET A 85 -0.60 -0.07 -6.21
CA MET A 85 -1.62 -1.00 -5.70
C MET A 85 -2.43 -0.38 -4.56
N TYR A 86 -1.79 0.36 -3.63
CA TYR A 86 -2.53 1.13 -2.63
C TYR A 86 -3.50 2.12 -3.27
N LEU A 87 -3.05 2.88 -4.26
CA LEU A 87 -3.91 3.82 -5.00
C LEU A 87 -5.09 3.11 -5.67
N HIS A 88 -4.85 1.93 -6.23
CA HIS A 88 -5.91 1.13 -6.83
C HIS A 88 -6.97 0.70 -5.81
N TYR A 89 -6.55 0.16 -4.67
CA TYR A 89 -7.48 -0.27 -3.62
C TYR A 89 -8.19 0.91 -2.93
N LEU A 90 -7.52 2.04 -2.77
CA LEU A 90 -8.17 3.25 -2.25
C LEU A 90 -9.33 3.70 -3.13
N ARG A 91 -9.19 3.66 -4.45
CA ARG A 91 -10.30 3.96 -5.38
C ARG A 91 -11.45 2.95 -5.28
N ILE A 92 -11.15 1.68 -5.00
CA ILE A 92 -12.19 0.67 -4.79
C ILE A 92 -12.92 0.93 -3.47
N ILE A 93 -12.20 1.26 -2.39
CA ILE A 93 -12.78 1.59 -1.09
C ILE A 93 -13.69 2.82 -1.21
N ASP A 94 -13.25 3.87 -1.90
CA ASP A 94 -14.03 5.08 -2.15
C ASP A 94 -15.35 4.75 -2.87
N LYS A 95 -15.27 4.02 -3.99
CA LYS A 95 -16.46 3.60 -4.73
C LYS A 95 -17.41 2.73 -3.89
N LYS A 96 -16.87 1.85 -3.03
CA LYS A 96 -17.69 1.05 -2.11
C LYS A 96 -18.37 1.92 -1.06
N SER A 97 -17.68 2.93 -0.53
CA SER A 97 -18.26 3.86 0.45
C SER A 97 -19.43 4.65 -0.14
N GLU A 98 -19.31 5.13 -1.37
CA GLU A 98 -20.41 5.80 -2.10
C GLU A 98 -21.64 4.88 -2.25
N GLN A 99 -21.43 3.61 -2.61
CA GLN A 99 -22.51 2.64 -2.74
C GLN A 99 -23.24 2.35 -1.41
N VAL A 100 -22.50 2.34 -0.31
CA VAL A 100 -23.07 2.16 1.03
C VAL A 100 -23.82 3.40 1.46
N GLU A 101 -23.32 4.60 1.15
CA GLU A 101 -24.01 5.87 1.40
C GLU A 101 -25.36 5.93 0.68
N GLU A 102 -25.42 5.57 -0.60
CA GLU A 102 -26.68 5.51 -1.37
C GLU A 102 -27.71 4.58 -0.72
N LYS A 103 -27.28 3.41 -0.21
CA LYS A 103 -28.16 2.48 0.50
C LYS A 103 -28.67 3.05 1.82
N LEU A 104 -27.83 3.79 2.55
CA LEU A 104 -28.22 4.44 3.79
C LEU A 104 -29.28 5.52 3.60
N HIS A 105 -29.26 6.24 2.47
CA HIS A 105 -30.30 7.20 2.13
C HIS A 105 -31.67 6.54 1.88
N MET A 106 -31.69 5.25 1.49
CA MET A 106 -32.92 4.51 1.22
C MET A 106 -33.46 3.76 2.44
N SER A 107 -32.61 3.33 3.36
CA SER A 107 -33.00 2.61 4.56
C SER A 107 -31.88 2.65 5.60
N THR A 108 -32.17 3.14 6.79
CA THR A 108 -31.24 3.11 7.92
C THR A 108 -31.12 1.69 8.45
N ARG A 109 -30.04 1.00 8.12
CA ARG A 109 -29.72 -0.33 8.66
C ARG A 109 -28.38 -0.29 9.38
N ASN A 110 -28.30 -0.93 10.54
CA ASN A 110 -27.07 -1.11 11.28
C ASN A 110 -25.97 -1.83 10.44
N GLN A 111 -26.37 -2.59 9.44
CA GLN A 111 -25.47 -3.33 8.58
C GLN A 111 -24.63 -2.40 7.70
N GLU A 112 -25.21 -1.35 7.12
CA GLU A 112 -24.53 -0.37 6.30
C GLU A 112 -23.55 0.46 7.14
N LEU A 113 -23.92 0.82 8.37
CA LEU A 113 -23.00 1.48 9.31
C LEU A 113 -21.79 0.62 9.66
N MET A 114 -22.01 -0.68 9.90
CA MET A 114 -20.91 -1.61 10.15
C MET A 114 -19.99 -1.74 8.93
N GLU A 115 -20.55 -1.71 7.72
CA GLU A 115 -19.75 -1.75 6.49
C GLU A 115 -18.87 -0.50 6.32
N LEU A 116 -19.40 0.70 6.61
CA LEU A 116 -18.59 1.94 6.62
C LEU A 116 -17.48 1.88 7.66
N LEU A 117 -17.75 1.35 8.86
CA LEU A 117 -16.72 1.17 9.91
C LEU A 117 -15.61 0.21 9.46
N GLU A 118 -15.93 -0.84 8.74
CA GLU A 118 -14.94 -1.78 8.20
C GLU A 118 -14.07 -1.12 7.12
N LEU A 119 -14.67 -0.30 6.25
CA LEU A 119 -13.92 0.49 5.26
C LEU A 119 -13.03 1.53 5.94
N GLU A 120 -13.50 2.20 7.00
CA GLU A 120 -12.68 3.14 7.78
C GLU A 120 -11.46 2.45 8.42
N LYS A 121 -11.66 1.27 9.02
CA LYS A 121 -10.54 0.47 9.53
C LYS A 121 -9.51 0.14 8.45
N SER A 122 -9.95 -0.21 7.25
CA SER A 122 -9.07 -0.47 6.11
C SER A 122 -8.25 0.76 5.76
N LEU A 123 -8.85 1.95 5.76
CA LEU A 123 -8.13 3.21 5.51
C LEU A 123 -7.10 3.52 6.60
N VAL A 124 -7.40 3.20 7.87
CA VAL A 124 -6.44 3.35 8.97
C VAL A 124 -5.24 2.43 8.79
N TYR A 125 -5.45 1.16 8.42
CA TYR A 125 -4.35 0.23 8.12
C TYR A 125 -3.52 0.73 6.94
N PHE A 126 -4.15 1.17 5.86
CA PHE A 126 -3.46 1.69 4.68
C PHE A 126 -2.64 2.93 5.00
N THR A 127 -3.21 3.90 5.71
CA THR A 127 -2.49 5.12 6.10
C THR A 127 -1.29 4.81 6.97
N THR A 128 -1.43 3.91 7.94
CA THR A 128 -0.35 3.48 8.83
C THR A 128 0.78 2.83 8.06
N SER A 129 0.45 1.88 7.18
CA SER A 129 1.44 1.16 6.37
C SER A 129 2.11 2.06 5.33
N LEU A 130 1.37 2.96 4.67
CA LEU A 130 1.93 3.92 3.72
C LEU A 130 2.91 4.89 4.38
N ARG A 131 2.61 5.37 5.59
CA ARG A 131 3.54 6.21 6.37
C ARG A 131 4.78 5.44 6.79
N SER A 132 4.63 4.17 7.15
CA SER A 132 5.74 3.27 7.42
C SER A 132 6.63 3.09 6.19
N ASN A 133 6.03 2.86 5.03
CA ASN A 133 6.73 2.75 3.75
C ASN A 133 7.43 4.06 3.37
N GLU A 134 6.84 5.23 3.64
CA GLU A 134 7.46 6.54 3.40
C GLU A 134 8.82 6.66 4.11
N VAL A 135 8.92 6.21 5.36
CA VAL A 135 10.19 6.20 6.10
C VAL A 135 11.25 5.33 5.41
N VAL A 136 10.85 4.20 4.85
CA VAL A 136 11.75 3.34 4.07
C VAL A 136 12.24 4.05 2.81
N LEU A 137 11.33 4.69 2.06
CA LEU A 137 11.66 5.43 0.85
C LEU A 137 12.63 6.60 1.14
N GLU A 138 12.41 7.33 2.23
CA GLU A 138 13.34 8.39 2.68
C GLU A 138 14.73 7.86 3.03
N LYS A 139 14.82 6.67 3.63
CA LYS A 139 16.12 6.01 3.87
C LYS A 139 16.78 5.61 2.56
N LEU A 140 16.03 5.08 1.60
CA LEU A 140 16.55 4.69 0.28
C LEU A 140 17.11 5.88 -0.50
N LEU A 141 16.53 7.08 -0.37
CA LEU A 141 17.06 8.31 -0.95
C LEU A 141 18.49 8.65 -0.49
N LYS A 142 18.90 8.15 0.69
CA LYS A 142 20.25 8.39 1.25
C LYS A 142 21.26 7.33 0.87
N VAL A 143 20.85 6.28 0.13
CA VAL A 143 21.71 5.17 -0.28
C VAL A 143 22.35 5.49 -1.62
N GLU A 144 23.68 5.73 -1.63
CA GLU A 144 24.43 6.10 -2.84
C GLU A 144 24.31 5.09 -3.98
N SER A 145 24.26 3.79 -3.67
CA SER A 145 24.13 2.74 -4.70
C SER A 145 22.81 2.80 -5.49
N ILE A 146 21.77 3.45 -4.95
CA ILE A 146 20.49 3.65 -5.65
C ILE A 146 20.59 4.79 -6.65
N LYS A 147 21.44 5.77 -6.37
CA LYS A 147 21.66 6.95 -7.24
C LYS A 147 22.68 6.73 -8.34
N GLN A 148 23.16 5.51 -8.53
CA GLN A 148 24.21 5.20 -9.50
C GLN A 148 23.78 5.47 -10.95
N TYR A 149 22.47 5.29 -11.24
CA TYR A 149 21.89 5.54 -12.57
C TYR A 149 20.78 6.59 -12.46
N PRO A 150 20.77 7.61 -13.33
CA PRO A 150 19.73 8.67 -13.32
C PRO A 150 18.31 8.10 -13.38
N GLU A 151 18.08 7.09 -14.24
CA GLU A 151 16.77 6.49 -14.43
C GLU A 151 16.25 5.78 -13.16
N ASP A 152 17.14 5.30 -12.30
CA ASP A 152 16.75 4.70 -11.03
C ASP A 152 16.41 5.79 -9.99
N THR A 153 17.09 6.94 -10.05
CA THR A 153 16.75 8.10 -9.24
C THR A 153 15.35 8.62 -9.61
N ASP A 154 15.07 8.80 -10.89
CA ASP A 154 13.75 9.23 -11.39
C ASP A 154 12.65 8.25 -10.95
N LEU A 155 12.91 6.94 -11.07
CA LEU A 155 11.96 5.93 -10.62
C LEU A 155 11.70 5.98 -9.10
N LEU A 156 12.73 6.23 -8.28
CA LEU A 156 12.56 6.41 -6.84
C LEU A 156 11.73 7.66 -6.51
N GLU A 157 11.94 8.76 -7.23
CA GLU A 157 11.12 9.97 -7.09
C GLU A 157 9.67 9.68 -7.43
N ASP A 158 9.40 8.95 -8.51
CA ASP A 158 8.04 8.51 -8.88
C ASP A 158 7.40 7.66 -7.77
N VAL A 159 8.14 6.72 -7.19
CA VAL A 159 7.65 5.90 -6.06
C VAL A 159 7.24 6.77 -4.87
N ILE A 160 8.05 7.77 -4.54
CA ILE A 160 7.78 8.69 -3.43
C ILE A 160 6.53 9.52 -3.70
N ILE A 161 6.36 10.02 -4.92
CA ILE A 161 5.20 10.78 -5.34
C ILE A 161 3.93 9.93 -5.22
N GLU A 162 3.94 8.72 -5.77
CA GLU A 162 2.81 7.80 -5.71
C GLU A 162 2.45 7.42 -4.26
N ASN A 163 3.46 7.17 -3.41
CA ASN A 163 3.24 6.86 -2.00
C ASN A 163 2.63 8.04 -1.24
N LYS A 164 3.09 9.27 -1.47
CA LYS A 164 2.53 10.48 -0.87
C LYS A 164 1.10 10.71 -1.34
N GLN A 165 0.82 10.54 -2.62
CA GLN A 165 -0.52 10.63 -3.17
C GLN A 165 -1.46 9.62 -2.50
N ALA A 166 -1.00 8.38 -2.28
CA ALA A 166 -1.79 7.37 -1.59
C ALA A 166 -2.09 7.76 -0.13
N ILE A 167 -1.13 8.33 0.60
CA ILE A 167 -1.33 8.83 1.97
C ILE A 167 -2.40 9.91 1.99
N GLU A 168 -2.34 10.88 1.08
CA GLU A 168 -3.29 11.97 1.02
C GLU A 168 -4.69 11.49 0.66
N MET A 169 -4.82 10.59 -0.33
CA MET A 169 -6.10 9.99 -0.69
C MET A 169 -6.71 9.20 0.47
N ALA A 170 -5.91 8.40 1.19
CA ALA A 170 -6.39 7.66 2.36
C ALA A 170 -6.90 8.60 3.45
N ASN A 171 -6.22 9.70 3.71
CA ASN A 171 -6.65 10.71 4.69
C ASN A 171 -7.95 11.40 4.26
N ILE A 172 -8.09 11.77 2.99
CA ILE A 172 -9.31 12.40 2.44
C ILE A 172 -10.50 11.44 2.57
N TYR A 173 -10.35 10.19 2.13
CA TYR A 173 -11.43 9.20 2.20
C TYR A 173 -11.82 8.87 3.64
N SER A 174 -10.85 8.78 4.57
CA SER A 174 -11.12 8.60 6.00
C SER A 174 -11.91 9.78 6.56
N GLY A 175 -11.57 11.02 6.19
CA GLY A 175 -12.32 12.22 6.58
C GLY A 175 -13.77 12.21 6.06
N ILE A 176 -13.98 11.79 4.83
CA ILE A 176 -15.31 11.66 4.23
C ILE A 176 -16.15 10.62 4.99
N LEU A 177 -15.59 9.41 5.21
CA LEU A 177 -16.29 8.35 5.94
C LEU A 177 -16.64 8.76 7.37
N SER A 178 -15.73 9.39 8.09
CA SER A 178 -15.98 9.88 9.44
C SER A 178 -17.09 10.94 9.46
N SER A 179 -17.14 11.83 8.47
CA SER A 179 -18.21 12.83 8.32
C SER A 179 -19.57 12.18 8.05
N MET A 180 -19.63 11.18 7.16
CA MET A 180 -20.85 10.42 6.87
C MET A 180 -21.40 9.76 8.14
N MET A 181 -20.56 9.05 8.90
CA MET A 181 -20.96 8.38 10.13
C MET A 181 -21.42 9.36 11.21
N GLY A 182 -20.76 10.52 11.34
CA GLY A 182 -21.16 11.59 12.25
C GLY A 182 -22.54 12.16 11.92
N THR A 183 -22.85 12.39 10.64
CA THR A 183 -24.14 12.87 10.18
C THR A 183 -25.25 11.86 10.46
N LEU A 184 -25.00 10.58 10.24
CA LEU A 184 -25.96 9.50 10.49
C LEU A 184 -26.26 9.34 11.98
N SER A 185 -25.25 9.49 12.83
CA SER A 185 -25.44 9.47 14.29
C SER A 185 -26.33 10.59 14.81
N LEU A 186 -26.33 11.76 14.17
CA LEU A 186 -27.18 12.91 14.54
C LEU A 186 -28.64 12.76 14.09
N ILE A 187 -28.91 11.99 13.04
CA ILE A 187 -30.27 11.76 12.54
C ILE A 187 -31.05 10.78 13.44
N HIS A 188 -30.33 10.01 14.28
CA HIS A 188 -30.90 8.98 15.16
C HIS A 188 -31.21 9.46 16.60
N ILE A 189 -31.04 10.74 16.91
CA ILE A 189 -31.49 11.36 18.16
C ILE A 189 -32.81 12.07 17.91
#